data_4f4227bbe65856e7f861487d812b34ac
#
_entry.id   4f4227bbe65856e7f861487d812b34ac
#
_cell.length_a   1.000
_cell.length_b   1.000
_cell.length_c   1.000
_cell.angle_alpha   90.00
_cell.angle_beta   90.00
_cell.angle_gamma   90.00
#
_symmetry.space_group_name_H-M   'P 1'
#
loop_
_entity.id
_entity.type
_entity.pdbx_description
1 polymer ?
#
loop_
_entity_poly.entity_id
_entity_poly.type
_entity_poly.pdbx_seq_one_letter_code
_entity_poly.pdbx_strand_id
1 'polypeptide(L)'
;MNSLELQYFFAVVEHGSFTEAAQALSISQPAISKQIRQLEMELGCSLFARSGRSLALTEAGQAYYTCFQQFRFQLELLKNRLDEQQLDGRATIRIAYPEDTDPSYFSGRIQDAAATLKHPVRLEFSCYPDHELADTLYDGRSDLILTCALPEHSGALAALSQTWPYAAQTPSPDNTQTHSDKPLTVRLFARLSEALVYASSRDKADAISDFCNSAFLIPQNDPSAWNRQSLSQAFQRFGFPPKFRFAANLSTILDLTAQDKGVYLTHAWCRAAKSADYRLLLLPSQREFYLACAGDTAKPEVFRLLEQLSL
;
A
#
# COMPACT_ATOMS: atom_id res chain seq x y z
N MET A 1 7.20 31.37 0.84
CA MET A 1 6.42 30.14 1.13
C MET A 1 6.47 29.87 2.63
N ASN A 2 5.34 29.76 3.31
CA ASN A 2 5.25 29.49 4.74
C ASN A 2 4.36 28.25 5.03
N SER A 3 4.41 27.74 6.26
CA SER A 3 3.67 26.54 6.67
C SER A 3 2.14 26.69 6.52
N LEU A 4 1.61 27.90 6.67
CA LEU A 4 0.19 28.19 6.58
C LEU A 4 -0.31 28.12 5.13
N GLU A 5 0.48 28.60 4.17
CA GLU A 5 0.19 28.51 2.74
C GLU A 5 0.13 27.06 2.28
N LEU A 6 1.03 26.20 2.77
CA LEU A 6 1.02 24.75 2.49
C LEU A 6 -0.22 24.08 3.09
N GLN A 7 -0.59 24.42 4.33
CA GLN A 7 -1.78 23.90 4.97
C GLN A 7 -3.05 24.24 4.17
N TYR A 8 -3.14 25.46 3.70
CA TYR A 8 -4.28 25.90 2.88
C TYR A 8 -4.31 25.23 1.52
N PHE A 9 -3.13 25.04 0.90
CA PHE A 9 -3.02 24.34 -0.36
C PHE A 9 -3.53 22.90 -0.23
N PHE A 10 -3.07 22.16 0.77
CA PHE A 10 -3.55 20.80 1.03
C PHE A 10 -5.05 20.74 1.30
N ALA A 11 -5.59 21.64 2.13
CA ALA A 11 -7.01 21.67 2.42
C ALA A 11 -7.85 21.91 1.17
N VAL A 12 -7.42 22.80 0.26
CA VAL A 12 -8.14 23.05 -0.99
C VAL A 12 -8.09 21.84 -1.92
N VAL A 13 -6.98 21.09 -1.95
CA VAL A 13 -6.88 19.86 -2.74
C VAL A 13 -7.78 18.76 -2.16
N GLU A 14 -7.72 18.53 -0.85
CA GLU A 14 -8.51 17.50 -0.15
C GLU A 14 -10.02 17.71 -0.26
N HIS A 15 -10.47 18.96 -0.16
CA HIS A 15 -11.90 19.28 -0.23
C HIS A 15 -12.41 19.62 -1.65
N GLY A 16 -11.52 19.76 -2.64
CA GLY A 16 -11.88 20.10 -4.02
C GLY A 16 -12.58 21.46 -4.19
N SER A 17 -12.61 22.30 -3.13
CA SER A 17 -13.35 23.56 -3.09
C SER A 17 -12.74 24.54 -2.08
N PHE A 18 -12.53 25.80 -2.52
CA PHE A 18 -12.08 26.86 -1.61
C PHE A 18 -13.07 27.13 -0.48
N THR A 19 -14.36 26.95 -0.72
CA THR A 19 -15.40 27.18 0.29
C THR A 19 -15.40 26.10 1.34
N GLU A 20 -15.35 24.82 0.93
CA GLU A 20 -15.33 23.69 1.85
C GLU A 20 -14.02 23.64 2.65
N ALA A 21 -12.88 23.91 2.00
CA ALA A 21 -11.60 24.02 2.68
C ALA A 21 -11.59 25.14 3.74
N ALA A 22 -12.17 26.29 3.42
CA ALA A 22 -12.29 27.42 4.35
C ALA A 22 -13.18 27.06 5.56
N GLN A 23 -14.29 26.34 5.34
CA GLN A 23 -15.15 25.84 6.42
C GLN A 23 -14.42 24.85 7.31
N ALA A 24 -13.71 23.88 6.71
CA ALA A 24 -12.94 22.88 7.46
C ALA A 24 -11.85 23.50 8.34
N LEU A 25 -11.23 24.59 7.87
CA LEU A 25 -10.19 25.32 8.61
C LEU A 25 -10.76 26.45 9.51
N SER A 26 -12.08 26.64 9.55
CA SER A 26 -12.74 27.71 10.32
C SER A 26 -12.23 29.11 9.97
N ILE A 27 -11.98 29.38 8.68
CA ILE A 27 -11.55 30.67 8.15
C ILE A 27 -12.49 31.18 7.05
N SER A 28 -12.29 32.41 6.60
CA SER A 28 -13.07 32.96 5.49
C SER A 28 -12.53 32.49 4.13
N GLN A 29 -13.42 32.21 3.17
CA GLN A 29 -13.02 31.83 1.80
C GLN A 29 -12.13 32.91 1.12
N PRO A 30 -12.34 34.24 1.28
CA PRO A 30 -11.39 35.22 0.77
C PRO A 30 -9.98 35.11 1.36
N ALA A 31 -9.85 34.71 2.62
CA ALA A 31 -8.54 34.52 3.28
C ALA A 31 -7.77 33.37 2.64
N ILE A 32 -8.37 32.19 2.49
CA ILE A 32 -7.72 31.04 1.86
C ILE A 32 -7.37 31.33 0.38
N SER A 33 -8.27 31.98 -0.37
CA SER A 33 -8.02 32.38 -1.76
C SER A 33 -6.88 33.38 -1.89
N LYS A 34 -6.70 34.28 -0.95
CA LYS A 34 -5.59 35.22 -0.93
C LYS A 34 -4.27 34.51 -0.70
N GLN A 35 -4.21 33.56 0.23
CA GLN A 35 -3.01 32.80 0.54
C GLN A 35 -2.58 31.89 -0.61
N ILE A 36 -3.54 31.24 -1.26
CA ILE A 36 -3.22 30.41 -2.44
C ILE A 36 -2.67 31.29 -3.58
N ARG A 37 -3.26 32.46 -3.86
CA ARG A 37 -2.71 33.38 -4.86
C ARG A 37 -1.29 33.86 -4.49
N GLN A 38 -1.02 34.10 -3.21
CA GLN A 38 0.31 34.48 -2.74
C GLN A 38 1.29 33.33 -3.04
N LEU A 39 0.93 32.09 -2.73
CA LEU A 39 1.72 30.91 -3.03
C LEU A 39 1.99 30.76 -4.55
N GLU A 40 0.94 30.91 -5.38
CA GLU A 40 1.07 30.84 -6.85
C GLU A 40 2.00 31.94 -7.39
N MET A 41 1.92 33.16 -6.84
CA MET A 41 2.82 34.25 -7.20
C MET A 41 4.28 33.96 -6.82
N GLU A 42 4.53 33.39 -5.65
CA GLU A 42 5.87 33.00 -5.21
C GLU A 42 6.46 31.87 -6.07
N LEU A 43 5.62 30.91 -6.47
CA LEU A 43 6.03 29.78 -7.30
C LEU A 43 6.09 30.12 -8.81
N GLY A 44 5.53 31.26 -9.21
CA GLY A 44 5.51 31.73 -10.60
C GLY A 44 4.59 30.92 -11.51
N CYS A 45 3.65 30.14 -10.98
CA CYS A 45 2.72 29.33 -11.73
C CYS A 45 1.39 29.17 -11.02
N SER A 46 0.31 28.88 -11.76
CA SER A 46 -0.99 28.56 -11.19
C SER A 46 -1.01 27.09 -10.75
N LEU A 47 -1.46 26.84 -9.52
CA LEU A 47 -1.61 25.49 -8.96
C LEU A 47 -3.00 24.92 -9.23
N PHE A 48 -4.01 25.77 -9.37
CA PHE A 48 -5.39 25.37 -9.59
C PHE A 48 -5.92 25.92 -10.93
N ALA A 49 -6.74 25.10 -11.59
CA ALA A 49 -7.52 25.48 -12.76
C ALA A 49 -9.00 25.21 -12.51
N ARG A 50 -9.87 26.04 -13.14
CA ARG A 50 -11.32 25.79 -13.15
C ARG A 50 -11.66 24.96 -14.37
N SER A 51 -12.17 23.76 -14.15
CA SER A 51 -12.72 22.90 -15.21
C SER A 51 -14.25 22.88 -15.08
N GLY A 52 -14.90 23.81 -15.76
CA GLY A 52 -16.35 23.96 -15.62
C GLY A 52 -16.78 24.40 -14.22
N ARG A 53 -17.49 23.51 -13.51
CA ARG A 53 -17.96 23.76 -12.12
C ARG A 53 -17.02 23.19 -11.06
N SER A 54 -15.99 22.45 -11.44
CA SER A 54 -15.05 21.81 -10.51
C SER A 54 -13.72 22.56 -10.47
N LEU A 55 -13.07 22.50 -9.31
CA LEU A 55 -11.69 22.93 -9.10
C LEU A 55 -10.79 21.71 -9.32
N ALA A 56 -9.74 21.87 -10.10
CA ALA A 56 -8.77 20.82 -10.35
C ALA A 56 -7.35 21.38 -10.22
N LEU A 57 -6.39 20.52 -9.91
CA LEU A 57 -4.96 20.88 -9.99
C LEU A 57 -4.54 21.05 -11.44
N THR A 58 -3.66 22.02 -11.69
CA THR A 58 -2.89 22.08 -12.93
C THR A 58 -1.81 21.02 -12.94
N GLU A 59 -1.12 20.82 -14.05
CA GLU A 59 0.07 19.96 -14.10
C GLU A 59 1.15 20.40 -13.09
N ALA A 60 1.41 21.72 -13.04
CA ALA A 60 2.28 22.30 -12.02
C ALA A 60 1.74 22.07 -10.60
N GLY A 61 0.42 22.25 -10.39
CA GLY A 61 -0.25 21.99 -9.12
C GLY A 61 -0.06 20.56 -8.66
N GLN A 62 -0.18 19.59 -9.55
CA GLN A 62 0.05 18.17 -9.24
C GLN A 62 1.50 17.89 -8.86
N ALA A 63 2.45 18.46 -9.60
CA ALA A 63 3.89 18.31 -9.30
C ALA A 63 4.23 18.91 -7.92
N TYR A 64 3.74 20.11 -7.62
CA TYR A 64 3.95 20.74 -6.31
C TYR A 64 3.22 20.00 -5.19
N TYR A 65 2.03 19.46 -5.42
CA TYR A 65 1.32 18.64 -4.44
C TYR A 65 2.15 17.44 -4.00
N THR A 66 2.69 16.69 -4.96
CA THR A 66 3.57 15.56 -4.68
C THR A 66 4.83 15.98 -3.93
N CYS A 67 5.49 17.05 -4.38
CA CYS A 67 6.69 17.58 -3.72
C CYS A 67 6.43 18.03 -2.27
N PHE A 68 5.33 18.74 -2.03
CA PHE A 68 4.98 19.23 -0.70
C PHE A 68 4.53 18.10 0.23
N GLN A 69 3.85 17.08 -0.28
CA GLN A 69 3.55 15.89 0.50
C GLN A 69 4.83 15.19 0.97
N GLN A 70 5.79 14.99 0.06
CA GLN A 70 7.09 14.40 0.39
C GLN A 70 7.83 15.24 1.42
N PHE A 71 7.86 16.56 1.27
CA PHE A 71 8.51 17.47 2.23
C PHE A 71 7.85 17.41 3.61
N ARG A 72 6.53 17.53 3.69
CA ARG A 72 5.78 17.41 4.96
C ARG A 72 6.11 16.10 5.66
N PHE A 73 6.13 15.04 4.90
CA PHE A 73 6.44 13.71 5.39
C PHE A 73 7.88 13.61 5.91
N GLN A 74 8.88 14.14 5.20
CA GLN A 74 10.28 14.16 5.65
C GLN A 74 10.44 14.95 6.97
N LEU A 75 9.70 16.04 7.15
CA LEU A 75 9.68 16.78 8.41
C LEU A 75 9.09 15.96 9.56
N GLU A 76 8.00 15.22 9.33
CA GLU A 76 7.41 14.33 10.34
C GLU A 76 8.36 13.20 10.72
N LEU A 77 9.03 12.60 9.74
CA LEU A 77 10.07 11.59 10.00
C LEU A 77 11.21 12.14 10.86
N LEU A 78 11.69 13.34 10.52
CA LEU A 78 12.76 13.98 11.29
C LEU A 78 12.30 14.25 12.72
N LYS A 79 11.09 14.78 12.90
CA LYS A 79 10.48 15.02 14.20
C LYS A 79 10.38 13.71 15.01
N ASN A 80 9.82 12.67 14.41
CA ASN A 80 9.69 11.37 15.06
C ASN A 80 11.04 10.77 15.46
N ARG A 81 12.08 10.90 14.60
CA ARG A 81 13.45 10.47 14.94
C ARG A 81 14.03 11.23 16.13
N LEU A 82 13.79 12.53 16.21
CA LEU A 82 14.24 13.35 17.33
C LEU A 82 13.50 13.02 18.62
N ASP A 83 12.20 12.79 18.55
CA ASP A 83 11.37 12.39 19.68
C ASP A 83 11.76 10.98 20.18
N GLU A 84 12.06 10.02 19.27
CA GLU A 84 12.57 8.69 19.61
C GLU A 84 13.89 8.73 20.38
N GLN A 85 14.81 9.62 19.99
CA GLN A 85 16.09 9.80 20.70
C GLN A 85 15.93 10.34 22.12
N GLN A 86 14.85 11.05 22.40
CA GLN A 86 14.58 11.63 23.73
C GLN A 86 13.88 10.64 24.68
N LEU A 87 13.14 9.66 24.17
CA LEU A 87 12.25 8.84 25.01
C LEU A 87 12.88 7.58 25.60
N ASP A 88 13.82 6.89 24.95
CA ASP A 88 14.33 5.60 25.48
C ASP A 88 15.67 5.13 24.88
N GLY A 89 16.25 5.84 23.96
CA GLY A 89 17.50 5.44 23.26
C GLY A 89 17.38 4.18 22.41
N ARG A 90 16.16 3.66 22.18
CA ARG A 90 15.89 2.49 21.34
C ARG A 90 15.53 2.91 19.93
N ALA A 91 16.17 2.29 18.94
CA ALA A 91 15.78 2.49 17.54
C ALA A 91 14.39 1.88 17.29
N THR A 92 13.53 2.62 16.61
CA THR A 92 12.24 2.08 16.14
C THR A 92 12.40 1.53 14.72
N ILE A 93 11.93 0.31 14.48
CA ILE A 93 11.81 -0.30 13.15
C ILE A 93 10.32 -0.34 12.78
N ARG A 94 9.96 0.41 11.74
CA ARG A 94 8.58 0.47 11.22
C ARG A 94 8.41 -0.55 10.11
N ILE A 95 7.41 -1.39 10.27
CA ILE A 95 7.13 -2.51 9.36
C ILE A 95 5.76 -2.30 8.74
N ALA A 96 5.72 -2.07 7.43
CA ALA A 96 4.47 -1.99 6.69
C ALA A 96 4.11 -3.36 6.12
N TYR A 97 2.82 -3.67 6.05
CA TYR A 97 2.30 -4.94 5.55
C TYR A 97 0.95 -4.75 4.84
N PRO A 98 0.54 -5.70 3.97
CA PRO A 98 -0.70 -5.61 3.21
C PRO A 98 -1.94 -5.52 4.11
N GLU A 99 -2.90 -4.67 3.75
CA GLU A 99 -4.12 -4.44 4.54
C GLU A 99 -5.00 -5.68 4.67
N ASP A 100 -4.93 -6.63 3.75
CA ASP A 100 -5.67 -7.88 3.81
C ASP A 100 -5.02 -8.93 4.75
N THR A 101 -3.79 -8.70 5.20
CA THR A 101 -3.00 -9.61 6.02
C THR A 101 -3.27 -9.39 7.52
N ASP A 102 -3.46 -10.46 8.28
CA ASP A 102 -3.55 -10.40 9.74
C ASP A 102 -2.13 -10.47 10.36
N PRO A 103 -1.69 -9.42 11.06
CA PRO A 103 -0.32 -9.35 11.59
C PRO A 103 -0.01 -10.43 12.63
N SER A 104 -0.99 -11.03 13.28
CA SER A 104 -0.76 -12.08 14.27
C SER A 104 -0.12 -13.35 13.70
N TYR A 105 -0.17 -13.56 12.38
CA TYR A 105 0.49 -14.69 11.74
C TYR A 105 2.01 -14.53 11.61
N PHE A 106 2.52 -13.30 11.60
CA PHE A 106 3.93 -13.05 11.33
C PHE A 106 4.63 -12.17 12.38
N SER A 107 3.90 -11.35 13.13
CA SER A 107 4.49 -10.39 14.08
C SER A 107 5.31 -11.08 15.18
N GLY A 108 4.86 -12.22 15.70
CA GLY A 108 5.60 -12.98 16.70
C GLY A 108 6.99 -13.41 16.21
N ARG A 109 7.09 -13.94 14.99
CA ARG A 109 8.38 -14.32 14.39
C ARG A 109 9.33 -13.12 14.24
N ILE A 110 8.79 -11.95 13.88
CA ILE A 110 9.59 -10.73 13.78
C ILE A 110 10.01 -10.23 15.17
N GLN A 111 9.12 -10.31 16.17
CA GLN A 111 9.42 -9.94 17.56
C GLN A 111 10.51 -10.83 18.16
N ASP A 112 10.43 -12.15 17.93
CA ASP A 112 11.42 -13.11 18.40
C ASP A 112 12.81 -12.83 17.79
N ALA A 113 12.86 -12.57 16.49
CA ALA A 113 14.10 -12.19 15.81
C ALA A 113 14.64 -10.85 16.34
N ALA A 114 13.79 -9.86 16.53
CA ALA A 114 14.19 -8.57 17.08
C ALA A 114 14.73 -8.66 18.52
N ALA A 115 14.21 -9.59 19.32
CA ALA A 115 14.70 -9.84 20.68
C ALA A 115 16.13 -10.38 20.73
N THR A 116 16.62 -10.96 19.64
CA THR A 116 18.01 -11.46 19.55
C THR A 116 19.02 -10.40 19.09
N LEU A 117 18.56 -9.21 18.69
CA LEU A 117 19.43 -8.12 18.27
C LEU A 117 20.27 -7.58 19.46
N LYS A 118 21.52 -7.26 19.19
CA LYS A 118 22.45 -6.72 20.20
C LYS A 118 21.92 -5.47 20.90
N HIS A 119 21.22 -4.63 20.16
CA HIS A 119 20.57 -3.42 20.68
C HIS A 119 19.06 -3.61 20.62
N PRO A 120 18.34 -3.41 21.74
CA PRO A 120 16.89 -3.55 21.75
C PRO A 120 16.26 -2.52 20.82
N VAL A 121 15.28 -2.97 20.04
CA VAL A 121 14.52 -2.13 19.10
C VAL A 121 13.05 -2.12 19.50
N ARG A 122 12.34 -1.06 19.11
CA ARG A 122 10.88 -1.00 19.13
C ARG A 122 10.39 -1.40 17.74
N LEU A 123 9.36 -2.22 17.69
CA LEU A 123 8.70 -2.60 16.43
C LEU A 123 7.34 -1.91 16.33
N GLU A 124 7.08 -1.28 15.21
CA GLU A 124 5.79 -0.68 14.87
C GLU A 124 5.26 -1.31 13.59
N PHE A 125 4.01 -1.76 13.62
CA PHE A 125 3.36 -2.43 12.50
C PHE A 125 2.23 -1.56 11.97
N SER A 126 2.24 -1.26 10.65
CA SER A 126 1.22 -0.46 9.99
C SER A 126 0.75 -1.14 8.71
N CYS A 127 -0.57 -1.21 8.50
CA CYS A 127 -1.12 -1.80 7.29
C CYS A 127 -1.37 -0.74 6.23
N TYR A 128 -1.14 -1.13 4.97
CA TYR A 128 -1.36 -0.29 3.80
C TYR A 128 -1.96 -1.11 2.66
N PRO A 129 -2.68 -0.48 1.72
CA PRO A 129 -3.02 -1.12 0.45
C PRO A 129 -1.76 -1.60 -0.27
N ASP A 130 -1.84 -2.73 -0.97
CA ASP A 130 -0.67 -3.34 -1.64
C ASP A 130 0.09 -2.38 -2.54
N HIS A 131 -0.63 -1.52 -3.28
CA HIS A 131 -0.04 -0.55 -4.19
C HIS A 131 0.72 0.60 -3.51
N GLU A 132 0.48 0.85 -2.23
CA GLU A 132 1.17 1.89 -1.46
C GLU A 132 2.38 1.36 -0.69
N LEU A 133 2.51 0.04 -0.52
CA LEU A 133 3.57 -0.55 0.32
C LEU A 133 4.98 -0.13 -0.12
N ALA A 134 5.28 -0.20 -1.41
CA ALA A 134 6.58 0.21 -1.92
C ALA A 134 6.88 1.68 -1.67
N ASP A 135 5.88 2.55 -1.83
CA ASP A 135 6.00 3.98 -1.59
C ASP A 135 6.36 4.27 -0.14
N THR A 136 5.86 3.46 0.82
CA THR A 136 6.19 3.64 2.23
C THR A 136 7.68 3.48 2.54
N LEU A 137 8.42 2.66 1.78
CA LEU A 137 9.89 2.56 1.88
C LEU A 137 10.59 3.79 1.32
N TYR A 138 10.16 4.26 0.14
CA TYR A 138 10.77 5.39 -0.54
C TYR A 138 10.53 6.69 0.19
N ASP A 139 9.35 6.87 0.75
CA ASP A 139 8.99 8.02 1.58
C ASP A 139 9.57 7.91 3.00
N GLY A 140 10.08 6.73 3.43
CA GLY A 140 10.57 6.48 4.79
C GLY A 140 9.48 6.34 5.86
N ARG A 141 8.21 6.12 5.46
CA ARG A 141 7.12 5.77 6.39
C ARG A 141 7.32 4.39 6.99
N SER A 142 8.02 3.51 6.29
CA SER A 142 8.46 2.22 6.78
C SER A 142 9.95 2.02 6.58
N ASP A 143 10.54 1.20 7.42
CA ASP A 143 11.92 0.74 7.32
C ASP A 143 11.99 -0.65 6.67
N LEU A 144 10.93 -1.44 6.85
CA LEU A 144 10.70 -2.75 6.25
C LEU A 144 9.28 -2.84 5.69
N ILE A 145 9.12 -3.52 4.58
CA ILE A 145 7.79 -3.93 4.08
C ILE A 145 7.71 -5.45 3.99
N LEU A 146 6.55 -5.99 4.35
CA LEU A 146 6.14 -7.35 4.01
C LEU A 146 5.25 -7.26 2.75
N THR A 147 5.61 -7.93 1.68
CA THR A 147 4.87 -7.86 0.41
C THR A 147 4.95 -9.15 -0.38
N CYS A 148 3.95 -9.43 -1.19
CA CYS A 148 3.98 -10.48 -2.22
C CYS A 148 4.21 -9.91 -3.63
N ALA A 149 4.22 -8.59 -3.79
CA ALA A 149 4.49 -7.89 -5.04
C ALA A 149 5.74 -7.01 -4.88
N LEU A 150 6.81 -7.32 -5.61
CA LEU A 150 8.03 -6.52 -5.59
C LEU A 150 7.99 -5.47 -6.70
N PRO A 151 8.47 -4.24 -6.47
CA PRO A 151 8.59 -3.22 -7.51
C PRO A 151 9.50 -3.69 -8.65
N GLU A 152 9.11 -3.44 -9.89
CA GLU A 152 9.78 -3.94 -11.11
C GLU A 152 11.25 -3.49 -11.28
N HIS A 153 11.72 -2.53 -10.49
CA HIS A 153 13.04 -1.89 -10.63
C HIS A 153 14.08 -2.36 -9.62
N SER A 154 13.78 -3.35 -8.77
CA SER A 154 14.80 -3.92 -7.92
C SER A 154 15.66 -4.90 -8.72
N GLY A 155 16.99 -4.69 -8.77
CA GLY A 155 17.92 -5.64 -9.40
C GLY A 155 17.82 -7.08 -8.86
N ALA A 156 17.18 -7.29 -7.69
CA ALA A 156 16.80 -8.58 -7.13
C ALA A 156 15.68 -9.27 -7.94
N LEU A 157 14.81 -8.52 -8.63
CA LEU A 157 13.75 -9.07 -9.48
C LEU A 157 14.29 -9.78 -10.72
N ALA A 158 15.39 -9.31 -11.31
CA ALA A 158 15.99 -9.98 -12.46
C ALA A 158 16.41 -11.43 -12.14
N ALA A 159 16.76 -11.72 -10.88
CA ALA A 159 17.07 -13.08 -10.41
C ALA A 159 15.82 -13.88 -9.99
N LEU A 160 14.74 -13.20 -9.58
CA LEU A 160 13.49 -13.81 -9.08
C LEU A 160 12.38 -13.86 -10.13
N SER A 161 12.43 -13.01 -11.17
CA SER A 161 11.44 -12.95 -12.25
C SER A 161 11.36 -14.22 -13.10
N GLN A 162 12.34 -15.13 -13.01
CA GLN A 162 12.29 -16.43 -13.68
C GLN A 162 11.27 -17.39 -13.05
N THR A 163 10.78 -17.11 -11.84
CA THR A 163 9.85 -17.99 -11.12
C THR A 163 8.41 -17.43 -11.05
N TRP A 164 8.18 -16.17 -11.48
CA TRP A 164 6.87 -15.53 -11.38
C TRP A 164 6.36 -15.03 -12.74
N PRO A 165 5.36 -15.70 -13.35
CA PRO A 165 4.85 -15.33 -14.67
C PRO A 165 4.06 -14.01 -14.73
N TYR A 166 3.89 -13.30 -13.60
CA TYR A 166 3.05 -12.12 -13.47
C TYR A 166 3.79 -10.80 -13.31
N ALA A 167 5.11 -10.83 -13.14
CA ALA A 167 5.91 -9.62 -12.91
C ALA A 167 6.22 -8.82 -14.19
N ALA A 168 5.87 -9.32 -15.36
CA ALA A 168 6.19 -8.67 -16.61
C ALA A 168 4.93 -8.19 -17.33
N GLN A 169 4.86 -6.89 -17.60
CA GLN A 169 4.03 -6.18 -18.55
C GLN A 169 2.78 -5.47 -18.00
N THR A 170 2.99 -4.25 -17.52
CA THR A 170 2.16 -3.11 -17.93
C THR A 170 2.96 -1.82 -17.83
N PRO A 171 3.38 -1.18 -18.93
CA PRO A 171 3.65 0.25 -18.89
C PRO A 171 2.30 0.96 -18.83
N SER A 172 2.01 1.60 -17.72
CA SER A 172 0.98 2.63 -17.67
C SER A 172 1.50 3.84 -18.46
N PRO A 173 0.80 4.34 -19.49
CA PRO A 173 1.31 5.39 -20.34
C PRO A 173 1.36 6.78 -19.73
N ASP A 174 0.96 6.99 -18.47
CA ASP A 174 0.78 8.32 -17.92
C ASP A 174 1.15 8.46 -16.43
N ASN A 175 2.26 7.91 -16.00
CA ASN A 175 2.90 8.46 -14.79
C ASN A 175 4.38 8.11 -14.70
N THR A 176 5.19 8.79 -15.51
CA THR A 176 6.64 8.86 -15.34
C THR A 176 6.97 9.78 -14.20
N GLN A 177 6.94 9.29 -12.98
CA GLN A 177 7.82 9.78 -11.94
C GLN A 177 8.48 8.58 -11.28
N THR A 178 9.66 8.33 -11.78
CA THR A 178 10.72 7.52 -11.26
C THR A 178 10.92 7.72 -9.76
N HIS A 179 10.27 6.90 -8.96
CA HIS A 179 10.73 6.71 -7.61
C HIS A 179 12.08 6.01 -7.68
N SER A 180 13.12 6.80 -7.45
CA SER A 180 14.47 6.45 -7.07
C SER A 180 14.98 5.06 -7.50
N ASP A 181 16.04 5.05 -8.30
CA ASP A 181 16.93 3.89 -8.58
C ASP A 181 17.61 3.29 -7.34
N LYS A 182 17.02 3.43 -6.16
CA LYS A 182 17.57 2.90 -4.93
C LYS A 182 17.41 1.40 -4.90
N PRO A 183 18.50 0.63 -4.78
CA PRO A 183 18.42 -0.82 -4.72
C PRO A 183 17.63 -1.24 -3.47
N LEU A 184 16.76 -2.22 -3.61
CA LEU A 184 16.09 -2.87 -2.49
C LEU A 184 16.88 -4.11 -2.08
N THR A 185 16.99 -4.30 -0.76
CA THR A 185 17.41 -5.58 -0.20
C THR A 185 16.17 -6.39 0.12
N VAL A 186 16.05 -7.56 -0.49
CA VAL A 186 14.86 -8.40 -0.43
C VAL A 186 15.22 -9.78 0.10
N ARG A 187 14.38 -10.34 0.96
CA ARG A 187 14.52 -11.71 1.50
C ARG A 187 13.18 -12.43 1.47
N LEU A 188 13.18 -13.69 1.06
CA LEU A 188 12.01 -14.55 1.18
C LEU A 188 11.69 -14.78 2.66
N PHE A 189 10.46 -14.48 3.04
CA PHE A 189 9.99 -14.57 4.42
C PHE A 189 9.06 -15.78 4.63
N ALA A 190 8.13 -16.01 3.70
CA ALA A 190 7.17 -17.11 3.80
C ALA A 190 6.66 -17.55 2.42
N ARG A 191 6.19 -18.80 2.34
CA ARG A 191 5.39 -19.32 1.24
C ARG A 191 4.03 -19.71 1.78
N LEU A 192 2.98 -19.09 1.26
CA LEU A 192 1.61 -19.23 1.74
C LEU A 192 0.73 -19.81 0.65
N SER A 193 -0.16 -20.73 1.02
CA SER A 193 -1.22 -21.16 0.11
C SER A 193 -2.09 -19.96 -0.28
N GLU A 194 -2.46 -19.87 -1.54
CA GLU A 194 -3.55 -19.01 -1.96
C GLU A 194 -4.86 -19.49 -1.31
N ALA A 195 -5.76 -18.58 -1.05
CA ALA A 195 -7.03 -18.86 -0.40
C ALA A 195 -8.17 -18.14 -1.10
N LEU A 196 -9.26 -18.84 -1.32
CA LEU A 196 -10.51 -18.24 -1.74
C LEU A 196 -11.39 -18.02 -0.52
N VAL A 197 -11.75 -16.76 -0.26
CA VAL A 197 -12.64 -16.34 0.83
C VAL A 197 -14.07 -16.29 0.30
N TYR A 198 -15.02 -16.89 1.02
CA TYR A 198 -16.43 -16.91 0.70
C TYR A 198 -17.30 -16.85 1.94
N ALA A 199 -18.59 -16.55 1.78
CA ALA A 199 -19.52 -16.39 2.90
C ALA A 199 -19.66 -17.68 3.71
N SER A 200 -19.68 -17.55 5.03
CA SER A 200 -19.91 -18.70 5.93
C SER A 200 -21.31 -19.31 5.80
N SER A 201 -22.28 -18.57 5.23
CA SER A 201 -23.63 -19.02 4.94
C SER A 201 -23.71 -20.06 3.81
N ARG A 202 -22.68 -20.12 2.93
CA ARG A 202 -22.59 -21.18 1.90
C ARG A 202 -22.20 -22.51 2.51
N ASP A 203 -22.59 -23.60 1.83
CA ASP A 203 -22.05 -24.92 2.11
C ASP A 203 -20.52 -24.93 1.96
N LYS A 204 -19.88 -25.87 2.66
CA LYS A 204 -18.44 -26.03 2.56
C LYS A 204 -18.06 -26.38 1.12
N ALA A 205 -17.22 -25.55 0.53
CA ALA A 205 -16.67 -25.81 -0.80
C ALA A 205 -15.41 -26.69 -0.71
N ASP A 206 -15.28 -27.63 -1.60
CA ASP A 206 -14.14 -28.55 -1.68
C ASP A 206 -13.23 -28.22 -2.87
N ALA A 207 -13.73 -27.50 -3.86
CA ALA A 207 -12.96 -27.12 -5.05
C ALA A 207 -13.30 -25.72 -5.54
N ILE A 208 -12.35 -25.11 -6.26
CA ILE A 208 -12.56 -23.78 -6.87
C ILE A 208 -13.66 -23.80 -7.95
N SER A 209 -13.93 -24.96 -8.57
CA SER A 209 -15.00 -25.15 -9.52
C SER A 209 -16.39 -24.85 -8.94
N ASP A 210 -16.57 -25.00 -7.62
CA ASP A 210 -17.82 -24.70 -6.92
C ASP A 210 -18.21 -23.23 -7.04
N PHE A 211 -17.24 -22.38 -7.41
CA PHE A 211 -17.40 -20.93 -7.59
C PHE A 211 -17.45 -20.47 -9.05
N CYS A 212 -17.63 -21.38 -10.01
CA CYS A 212 -17.66 -21.03 -11.44
C CYS A 212 -18.74 -20.00 -11.83
N ASN A 213 -19.83 -19.92 -11.06
CA ASN A 213 -20.89 -18.94 -11.23
C ASN A 213 -20.76 -17.70 -10.35
N SER A 214 -19.79 -17.67 -9.43
CA SER A 214 -19.59 -16.56 -8.50
C SER A 214 -18.84 -15.41 -9.16
N ALA A 215 -19.09 -14.17 -8.68
CA ALA A 215 -18.27 -13.02 -9.03
C ALA A 215 -16.99 -13.02 -8.19
N PHE A 216 -15.84 -12.87 -8.83
CA PHE A 216 -14.56 -12.66 -8.17
C PHE A 216 -14.39 -11.17 -7.93
N LEU A 217 -14.32 -10.78 -6.65
CA LEU A 217 -14.25 -9.39 -6.22
C LEU A 217 -12.81 -8.90 -6.26
N ILE A 218 -12.60 -7.71 -6.81
CA ILE A 218 -11.28 -7.11 -7.04
C ILE A 218 -11.31 -5.65 -6.60
N PRO A 219 -10.24 -5.16 -5.91
CA PRO A 219 -10.13 -3.74 -5.60
C PRO A 219 -10.05 -2.89 -6.89
N GLN A 220 -10.81 -1.79 -6.92
CA GLN A 220 -10.88 -0.93 -8.11
C GLN A 220 -9.59 -0.11 -8.31
N ASN A 221 -8.93 0.27 -7.21
CA ASN A 221 -7.78 1.18 -7.20
C ASN A 221 -6.44 0.46 -7.00
N ASP A 222 -6.39 -0.84 -7.20
CA ASP A 222 -5.13 -1.56 -7.14
C ASP A 222 -4.54 -1.71 -8.57
N PRO A 223 -3.57 -0.86 -8.97
CA PRO A 223 -2.94 -0.95 -10.29
C PRO A 223 -2.04 -2.20 -10.42
N SER A 224 -1.58 -2.78 -9.30
CA SER A 224 -0.86 -4.06 -9.25
C SER A 224 -1.83 -5.23 -9.37
N ALA A 225 -3.08 -5.02 -8.95
CA ALA A 225 -4.15 -5.97 -9.15
C ALA A 225 -4.52 -6.00 -10.60
N TRP A 226 -3.66 -6.69 -11.40
CA TRP A 226 -4.36 -7.59 -12.21
C TRP A 226 -5.11 -6.92 -13.37
N ASN A 227 -4.38 -6.54 -14.40
CA ASN A 227 -5.12 -6.27 -15.63
C ASN A 227 -6.00 -7.52 -15.92
N ARG A 228 -7.15 -7.32 -16.52
CA ARG A 228 -8.12 -8.40 -16.82
C ARG A 228 -7.46 -9.60 -17.51
N GLN A 229 -6.39 -9.38 -18.24
CA GLN A 229 -5.67 -10.42 -18.98
C GLN A 229 -4.85 -11.31 -18.03
N SER A 230 -4.15 -10.72 -17.06
CA SER A 230 -3.39 -11.46 -16.04
C SER A 230 -4.33 -12.29 -15.15
N LEU A 231 -5.48 -11.72 -14.77
CA LEU A 231 -6.51 -12.44 -14.04
C LEU A 231 -7.08 -13.60 -14.88
N SER A 232 -7.43 -13.36 -16.13
CA SER A 232 -7.94 -14.41 -17.00
C SER A 232 -6.92 -15.54 -17.19
N GLN A 233 -5.62 -15.21 -17.31
CA GLN A 233 -4.56 -16.21 -17.38
C GLN A 233 -4.40 -16.98 -16.06
N ALA A 234 -4.45 -16.28 -14.92
CA ALA A 234 -4.41 -16.92 -13.61
C ALA A 234 -5.56 -17.94 -13.44
N PHE A 235 -6.74 -17.58 -13.91
CA PHE A 235 -7.92 -18.42 -13.79
C PHE A 235 -8.07 -19.48 -14.88
N GLN A 236 -7.34 -19.41 -16.01
CA GLN A 236 -7.33 -20.51 -16.98
C GLN A 236 -6.97 -21.87 -16.34
N ARG A 237 -6.11 -21.85 -15.31
CA ARG A 237 -5.76 -23.02 -14.50
C ARG A 237 -6.95 -23.61 -13.71
N PHE A 238 -8.02 -22.86 -13.51
CA PHE A 238 -9.21 -23.29 -12.76
C PHE A 238 -10.29 -23.94 -13.64
N GLY A 239 -10.09 -23.94 -14.98
CA GLY A 239 -10.96 -24.65 -15.92
C GLY A 239 -12.27 -23.94 -16.26
N PHE A 240 -12.44 -22.67 -15.84
CA PHE A 240 -13.60 -21.85 -16.19
C PHE A 240 -13.24 -20.36 -16.32
N PRO A 241 -13.97 -19.58 -17.13
CA PRO A 241 -13.77 -18.13 -17.24
C PRO A 241 -14.35 -17.44 -16.00
N PRO A 242 -13.54 -16.67 -15.24
CA PRO A 242 -14.01 -15.99 -14.04
C PRO A 242 -14.87 -14.77 -14.41
N LYS A 243 -15.87 -14.49 -13.59
CA LYS A 243 -16.65 -13.24 -13.65
C LYS A 243 -16.06 -12.25 -12.65
N PHE A 244 -15.55 -11.13 -13.12
CA PHE A 244 -14.97 -10.12 -12.25
C PHE A 244 -15.96 -9.02 -11.89
N ARG A 245 -15.92 -8.59 -10.64
CA ARG A 245 -16.63 -7.44 -10.13
C ARG A 245 -15.67 -6.56 -9.32
N PHE A 246 -15.56 -5.30 -9.69
CA PHE A 246 -14.73 -4.34 -8.99
C PHE A 246 -15.47 -3.78 -7.77
N ALA A 247 -14.74 -3.58 -6.67
CA ALA A 247 -15.19 -2.95 -5.45
C ALA A 247 -14.23 -1.84 -5.03
N ALA A 248 -14.72 -0.84 -4.33
CA ALA A 248 -13.96 0.37 -4.03
C ALA A 248 -12.69 0.12 -3.19
N ASN A 249 -12.77 -0.81 -2.24
CA ASN A 249 -11.69 -1.14 -1.31
C ASN A 249 -11.90 -2.54 -0.69
N LEU A 250 -10.93 -2.98 0.13
CA LEU A 250 -10.97 -4.28 0.80
C LEU A 250 -12.20 -4.42 1.73
N SER A 251 -12.58 -3.37 2.46
CA SER A 251 -13.76 -3.42 3.34
C SER A 251 -15.02 -3.75 2.54
N THR A 252 -15.22 -3.07 1.41
CA THR A 252 -16.36 -3.35 0.49
C THR A 252 -16.30 -4.77 -0.06
N ILE A 253 -15.10 -5.28 -0.39
CA ILE A 253 -14.91 -6.67 -0.83
C ILE A 253 -15.38 -7.63 0.25
N LEU A 254 -14.92 -7.45 1.48
CA LEU A 254 -15.29 -8.31 2.60
C LEU A 254 -16.79 -8.24 2.89
N ASP A 255 -17.40 -7.07 2.90
CA ASP A 255 -18.84 -6.90 3.09
C ASP A 255 -19.65 -7.62 2.01
N LEU A 256 -19.27 -7.49 0.75
CA LEU A 256 -19.93 -8.19 -0.36
C LEU A 256 -19.75 -9.72 -0.28
N THR A 257 -18.56 -10.15 0.17
CA THR A 257 -18.28 -11.57 0.38
C THR A 257 -19.13 -12.14 1.51
N ALA A 258 -19.24 -11.46 2.66
CA ALA A 258 -20.09 -11.88 3.79
C ALA A 258 -21.57 -11.99 3.38
N GLN A 259 -22.05 -11.12 2.48
CA GLN A 259 -23.42 -11.13 1.93
C GLN A 259 -23.61 -12.16 0.81
N ASP A 260 -22.64 -13.00 0.53
CA ASP A 260 -22.66 -14.00 -0.55
C ASP A 260 -22.83 -13.39 -1.96
N LYS A 261 -22.38 -12.16 -2.15
CA LYS A 261 -22.43 -11.44 -3.44
C LYS A 261 -21.19 -11.59 -4.30
N GLY A 262 -20.24 -12.39 -3.86
CA GLY A 262 -19.00 -12.70 -4.55
C GLY A 262 -18.01 -13.44 -3.67
N VAL A 263 -16.84 -13.71 -4.22
CA VAL A 263 -15.73 -14.38 -3.55
C VAL A 263 -14.46 -13.58 -3.74
N TYR A 264 -13.51 -13.71 -2.82
CA TYR A 264 -12.28 -12.96 -2.85
C TYR A 264 -11.06 -13.89 -2.82
N LEU A 265 -10.18 -13.75 -3.82
CA LEU A 265 -8.94 -14.52 -3.90
C LEU A 265 -7.81 -13.77 -3.18
N THR A 266 -7.21 -14.40 -2.20
CA THR A 266 -6.15 -13.85 -1.36
C THR A 266 -5.16 -14.95 -0.92
N HIS A 267 -4.71 -14.95 0.30
CA HIS A 267 -3.75 -15.89 0.88
C HIS A 267 -4.16 -16.37 2.27
N ALA A 268 -3.52 -17.43 2.76
CA ALA A 268 -3.89 -18.08 4.03
C ALA A 268 -3.76 -17.19 5.28
N TRP A 269 -2.97 -16.12 5.24
CA TRP A 269 -2.82 -15.16 6.35
C TRP A 269 -3.78 -13.98 6.28
N CYS A 270 -4.82 -14.07 5.48
CA CYS A 270 -5.78 -12.97 5.35
C CYS A 270 -6.59 -12.75 6.64
N ARG A 271 -7.04 -11.50 6.84
CA ARG A 271 -7.88 -11.13 8.00
C ARG A 271 -9.17 -11.92 8.07
N ALA A 272 -9.75 -12.28 6.92
CA ALA A 272 -10.97 -13.06 6.84
C ALA A 272 -10.83 -14.46 7.49
N ALA A 273 -9.61 -15.01 7.57
CA ALA A 273 -9.37 -16.33 8.14
C ALA A 273 -9.78 -16.47 9.63
N LYS A 274 -9.89 -15.35 10.34
CA LYS A 274 -10.26 -15.33 11.77
C LYS A 274 -11.69 -14.90 12.03
N SER A 275 -12.44 -14.48 11.02
CA SER A 275 -13.83 -14.07 11.19
C SER A 275 -14.78 -15.25 10.95
N ALA A 276 -15.81 -15.34 11.77
CA ALA A 276 -16.88 -16.35 11.63
C ALA A 276 -17.77 -16.10 10.39
N ASP A 277 -17.71 -14.91 9.79
CA ASP A 277 -18.52 -14.53 8.63
C ASP A 277 -18.02 -15.17 7.34
N TYR A 278 -16.80 -15.74 7.35
CA TYR A 278 -16.16 -16.27 6.16
C TYR A 278 -15.71 -17.71 6.34
N ARG A 279 -15.58 -18.39 5.22
CA ARG A 279 -14.85 -19.65 5.08
C ARG A 279 -13.73 -19.47 4.07
N LEU A 280 -12.69 -20.27 4.21
CA LEU A 280 -11.56 -20.30 3.29
C LEU A 280 -11.46 -21.65 2.61
N LEU A 281 -11.32 -21.61 1.29
CA LEU A 281 -10.84 -22.73 0.50
C LEU A 281 -9.36 -22.50 0.19
N LEU A 282 -8.48 -23.29 0.79
CA LEU A 282 -7.05 -23.23 0.49
C LEU A 282 -6.79 -23.87 -0.88
N LEU A 283 -6.04 -23.19 -1.71
CA LEU A 283 -5.66 -23.64 -3.04
C LEU A 283 -4.28 -24.31 -3.02
N PRO A 284 -3.99 -25.22 -3.94
CA PRO A 284 -2.66 -25.87 -4.04
C PRO A 284 -1.56 -24.90 -4.48
N SER A 285 -1.93 -23.78 -5.07
CA SER A 285 -1.00 -22.71 -5.44
C SER A 285 -0.49 -21.95 -4.24
N GLN A 286 0.75 -21.46 -4.32
CA GLN A 286 1.40 -20.71 -3.26
C GLN A 286 1.81 -19.31 -3.73
N ARG A 287 1.80 -18.36 -2.80
CA ARG A 287 2.41 -17.04 -2.94
C ARG A 287 3.64 -16.94 -2.06
N GLU A 288 4.66 -16.31 -2.57
CA GLU A 288 5.86 -15.97 -1.81
C GLU A 288 5.70 -14.58 -1.20
N PHE A 289 5.97 -14.49 0.09
CA PHE A 289 6.03 -13.24 0.82
C PHE A 289 7.47 -12.88 1.11
N TYR A 290 7.82 -11.65 0.85
CA TYR A 290 9.15 -11.11 0.99
C TYR A 290 9.17 -10.00 2.03
N LEU A 291 10.26 -9.91 2.76
CA LEU A 291 10.64 -8.70 3.49
C LEU A 291 11.62 -7.90 2.63
N ALA A 292 11.35 -6.62 2.48
CA ALA A 292 12.21 -5.72 1.71
C ALA A 292 12.50 -4.45 2.50
N CYS A 293 13.73 -3.92 2.35
CA CYS A 293 14.14 -2.62 2.85
C CYS A 293 14.92 -1.84 1.77
N ALA A 294 15.00 -0.53 1.91
CA ALA A 294 15.86 0.28 1.06
C ALA A 294 17.33 -0.06 1.30
N GLY A 295 18.13 -0.24 0.25
CA GLY A 295 19.53 -0.62 0.33
C GLY A 295 20.44 0.44 0.97
N ASP A 296 19.95 1.67 1.11
CA ASP A 296 20.62 2.80 1.75
C ASP A 296 20.00 3.16 3.12
N THR A 297 19.25 2.24 3.75
CA THR A 297 18.65 2.53 5.06
C THR A 297 19.72 2.92 6.09
N ALA A 298 19.44 4.00 6.81
CA ALA A 298 20.34 4.51 7.84
C ALA A 298 20.38 3.66 9.13
N LYS A 299 19.50 2.64 9.23
CA LYS A 299 19.34 1.82 10.43
C LYS A 299 20.00 0.43 10.24
N PRO A 300 21.20 0.19 10.78
CA PRO A 300 21.88 -1.10 10.65
C PRO A 300 21.10 -2.27 11.29
N GLU A 301 20.22 -1.97 12.26
CA GLU A 301 19.35 -2.94 12.91
C GLU A 301 18.35 -3.56 11.94
N VAL A 302 17.90 -2.81 10.92
CA VAL A 302 16.99 -3.28 9.87
C VAL A 302 17.62 -4.41 9.06
N PHE A 303 18.88 -4.24 8.63
CA PHE A 303 19.61 -5.27 7.89
C PHE A 303 19.83 -6.52 8.73
N ARG A 304 20.23 -6.37 10.01
CA ARG A 304 20.43 -7.49 10.92
C ARG A 304 19.14 -8.26 11.16
N LEU A 305 18.02 -7.55 11.34
CA LEU A 305 16.70 -8.17 11.48
C LEU A 305 16.33 -8.94 10.21
N LEU A 306 16.55 -8.34 9.04
CA LEU A 306 16.25 -8.96 7.75
C LEU A 306 17.09 -10.25 7.52
N GLU A 307 18.37 -10.27 7.91
CA GLU A 307 19.23 -11.44 7.83
C GLU A 307 18.75 -12.59 8.73
N GLN A 308 18.22 -12.29 9.92
CA GLN A 308 17.72 -13.31 10.84
C GLN A 308 16.36 -13.89 10.43
N LEU A 309 15.59 -13.14 9.64
CA LEU A 309 14.24 -13.52 9.20
C LEU A 309 14.21 -14.27 7.86
N SER A 310 15.36 -14.37 7.16
CA SER A 310 15.43 -15.14 5.91
C SER A 310 15.20 -16.64 6.16
N LEU A 311 14.44 -17.27 5.23
CA LEU A 311 14.23 -18.72 5.19
C LEU A 311 15.49 -19.43 4.71
#